data_3887f099df8a0ff3d981652dcc7d9359
#
_entry.id   3887f099df8a0ff3d981652dcc7d9359
#
_cell.length_a   1.000
_cell.length_b   1.000
_cell.length_c   1.000
_cell.angle_alpha   90.00
_cell.angle_beta   90.00
_cell.angle_gamma   90.00
#
_symmetry.space_group_name_H-M   'P 1'
#
loop_
_entity.id
_entity.type
_entity.pdbx_description
1 polymer ?
#
loop_
_entity_poly.entity_id
_entity_poly.type
_entity_poly.pdbx_seq_one_letter_code
_entity_poly.pdbx_strand_id
1 'polypeptide(L)' 'MDSLITAAARALASGDPLGALKRVALRHDAPALALRGIAMAQLGEHSRARTLLRRAARAFGPREAVARARCVVAE' A
#
# COMPACT_ATOMS: atom_id res chain seq x y z
N MET A 1 7.62 11.64 -10.90
CA MET A 1 7.67 10.67 -9.78
C MET A 1 6.92 11.23 -8.59
N ASP A 2 6.17 10.39 -7.92
CA ASP A 2 5.36 10.81 -6.78
C ASP A 2 6.20 10.81 -5.50
N SER A 3 6.51 11.98 -4.97
CA SER A 3 7.39 12.11 -3.80
C SER A 3 6.75 11.57 -2.52
N LEU A 4 5.42 11.65 -2.39
CA LEU A 4 4.72 11.08 -1.23
C LEU A 4 4.76 9.55 -1.26
N ILE A 5 4.57 8.95 -2.43
CA ILE A 5 4.68 7.50 -2.59
C ILE A 5 6.10 7.03 -2.26
N THR A 6 7.10 7.71 -2.79
CA THR A 6 8.50 7.38 -2.51
C THR A 6 8.82 7.48 -1.01
N ALA A 7 8.37 8.56 -0.37
CA ALA A 7 8.59 8.77 1.06
C ALA A 7 7.89 7.70 1.90
N ALA A 8 6.66 7.33 1.54
CA ALA A 8 5.94 6.28 2.23
C ALA A 8 6.63 4.92 2.08
N ALA A 9 7.11 4.59 0.88
CA ALA A 9 7.84 3.35 0.64
C ALA A 9 9.11 3.28 1.48
N ARG A 10 9.84 4.38 1.56
CA ARG A 10 11.06 4.47 2.41
C ARG A 10 10.73 4.28 3.87
N ALA A 11 9.64 4.88 4.35
CA ALA A 11 9.21 4.73 5.73
C ALA A 11 8.91 3.26 6.04
N LEU A 12 8.23 2.55 5.15
CA LEU A 12 7.96 1.11 5.31
C LEU A 12 9.25 0.30 5.36
N ALA A 13 10.19 0.61 4.47
CA ALA A 13 11.47 -0.10 4.40
C ALA A 13 12.30 0.11 5.69
N SER A 14 12.14 1.24 6.35
CA SER A 14 12.85 1.53 7.61
C SER A 14 12.07 1.08 8.85
N GLY A 15 10.95 0.39 8.69
CA GLY A 15 10.16 -0.10 9.80
C GLY A 15 9.28 0.96 10.46
N ASP A 16 8.84 1.97 9.69
CA ASP A 16 8.00 3.05 10.18
C ASP A 16 6.63 3.07 9.46
N PRO A 17 5.74 2.11 9.77
CA PRO A 17 4.44 2.06 9.11
C PRO A 17 3.55 3.27 9.42
N LEU A 18 3.64 3.85 10.62
CA LEU A 18 2.87 5.04 10.97
C LEU A 18 3.32 6.25 10.14
N GLY A 19 4.62 6.41 9.92
CA GLY A 19 5.15 7.45 9.06
C GLY A 19 4.70 7.31 7.62
N ALA A 20 4.65 6.06 7.13
CA ALA A 20 4.14 5.76 5.79
C ALA A 20 2.67 6.15 5.68
N LEU A 21 1.84 5.76 6.66
CA LEU A 21 0.41 6.07 6.66
C LEU A 21 0.14 7.57 6.66
N LYS A 22 0.91 8.34 7.42
CA LYS A 22 0.76 9.81 7.45
C LYS A 22 0.87 10.42 6.07
N ARG A 23 1.73 9.88 5.23
CA ARG A 23 2.00 10.42 3.90
C ARG A 23 0.92 10.09 2.86
N VAL A 24 0.22 8.97 3.04
CA VAL A 24 -0.74 8.48 2.04
C VAL A 24 -2.15 8.24 2.60
N ALA A 25 -2.41 8.70 3.84
CA ALA A 25 -3.65 8.40 4.54
C ALA A 25 -4.93 8.86 3.80
N LEU A 26 -4.85 9.99 3.12
CA LEU A 26 -6.00 10.57 2.42
C LEU A 26 -6.04 10.23 0.93
N ARG A 27 -5.12 9.40 0.46
CA ARG A 27 -5.04 9.03 -0.95
C ARG A 27 -5.69 7.67 -1.18
N HIS A 28 -6.32 7.53 -2.36
CA HIS A 28 -7.02 6.32 -2.75
C HIS A 28 -6.58 5.77 -4.11
N ASP A 29 -5.50 6.32 -4.68
CA ASP A 29 -4.91 5.79 -5.92
C ASP A 29 -4.22 4.45 -5.65
N ALA A 30 -4.01 3.65 -6.69
CA ALA A 30 -3.52 2.28 -6.55
C ALA A 30 -2.22 2.15 -5.73
N PRO A 31 -1.15 2.90 -6.03
CA PRO A 31 0.07 2.77 -5.24
C PRO A 31 -0.11 3.20 -3.78
N ALA A 32 -0.93 4.23 -3.51
CA ALA A 32 -1.20 4.66 -2.13
C ALA A 32 -1.96 3.59 -1.36
N LEU A 33 -2.97 2.98 -1.97
CA LEU A 33 -3.73 1.90 -1.34
C LEU A 33 -2.83 0.69 -1.02
N ALA A 34 -1.92 0.35 -1.93
CA ALA A 34 -0.97 -0.75 -1.71
C ALA A 34 -0.07 -0.46 -0.51
N LEU A 35 0.49 0.74 -0.44
CA LEU A 35 1.37 1.13 0.68
C LEU A 35 0.61 1.19 1.99
N ARG A 36 -0.63 1.70 1.98
CA ARG A 36 -1.48 1.71 3.17
C ARG A 36 -1.76 0.28 3.65
N GLY A 37 -2.03 -0.64 2.72
CA GLY A 37 -2.26 -2.04 3.06
C GLY A 37 -1.03 -2.70 3.68
N ILE A 38 0.15 -2.46 3.11
CA ILE A 38 1.40 -3.00 3.64
C ILE A 38 1.66 -2.43 5.05
N ALA A 39 1.44 -1.13 5.25
CA ALA A 39 1.61 -0.49 6.55
C ALA A 39 0.66 -1.10 7.60
N MET A 40 -0.60 -1.35 7.23
CA MET A 40 -1.55 -2.00 8.12
C MET A 40 -1.12 -3.41 8.49
N ALA A 41 -0.58 -4.16 7.53
CA ALA A 41 -0.05 -5.50 7.80
C ALA A 41 1.11 -5.46 8.79
N GLN A 42 2.01 -4.49 8.65
CA GLN A 42 3.12 -4.31 9.59
C GLN A 42 2.64 -3.97 11.00
N LEU A 43 1.52 -3.27 11.11
CA LEU A 43 0.90 -2.92 12.39
C LEU A 43 0.06 -4.07 12.98
N GLY A 44 -0.08 -5.18 12.27
CA GLY A 44 -0.91 -6.29 12.72
C GLY A 44 -2.39 -6.15 12.42
N GLU A 45 -2.79 -5.13 11.67
CA GLU A 45 -4.18 -4.87 11.29
C GLU A 45 -4.53 -5.65 10.02
N HIS A 46 -4.60 -6.98 10.13
CA HIS A 46 -4.69 -7.86 8.96
C HIS A 46 -5.98 -7.70 8.15
N SER A 47 -7.11 -7.49 8.81
CA SER A 47 -8.39 -7.28 8.10
C SER A 47 -8.36 -6.02 7.24
N ARG A 48 -7.87 -4.93 7.80
CA ARG A 48 -7.74 -3.65 7.08
C ARG A 48 -6.72 -3.77 5.96
N ALA A 49 -5.61 -4.47 6.21
CA ALA A 49 -4.58 -4.71 5.20
C ALA A 49 -5.18 -5.44 3.99
N ARG A 50 -5.94 -6.51 4.21
CA ARG A 50 -6.58 -7.25 3.12
C ARG A 50 -7.51 -6.37 2.30
N THR A 51 -8.35 -5.59 2.97
CA THR A 51 -9.29 -4.70 2.28
C THR A 51 -8.54 -3.70 1.39
N LEU A 52 -7.51 -3.06 1.93
CA LEU A 52 -6.71 -2.09 1.19
C LEU A 52 -5.96 -2.73 0.02
N LEU A 53 -5.38 -3.91 0.23
CA LEU A 53 -4.64 -4.62 -0.83
C LEU A 53 -5.56 -5.09 -1.95
N ARG A 54 -6.78 -5.53 -1.63
CA ARG A 54 -7.77 -5.88 -2.65
C ARG A 54 -8.19 -4.66 -3.46
N ARG A 55 -8.40 -3.52 -2.80
CA ARG A 55 -8.73 -2.27 -3.48
C ARG A 55 -7.59 -1.84 -4.38
N ALA A 56 -6.34 -1.95 -3.90
CA ALA A 56 -5.16 -1.63 -4.70
C ALA A 56 -5.08 -2.52 -5.94
N ALA A 57 -5.27 -3.83 -5.78
CA ALA A 57 -5.23 -4.77 -6.89
C ALA A 57 -6.25 -4.42 -7.97
N ARG A 58 -7.47 -4.03 -7.58
CA ARG A 58 -8.50 -3.60 -8.53
C ARG A 58 -8.15 -2.28 -9.20
N ALA A 59 -7.59 -1.34 -8.43
CA ALA A 59 -7.24 -0.01 -8.94
C ALA A 59 -6.08 -0.05 -9.94
N PHE A 60 -5.14 -0.99 -9.81
CA PHE A 60 -4.05 -1.15 -10.78
C PHE A 60 -4.56 -1.59 -12.15
N GLY A 61 -5.59 -2.45 -12.19
CA GLY A 61 -6.16 -2.94 -13.43
C GLY A 61 -5.25 -3.92 -14.19
N PRO A 62 -5.69 -4.36 -15.39
CA PRO A 62 -4.96 -5.40 -16.14
C PRO A 62 -3.56 -4.99 -16.58
N ARG A 63 -3.34 -3.70 -16.86
CA ARG A 63 -2.03 -3.21 -17.32
C ARG A 63 -0.96 -3.26 -16.25
N GLU A 64 -1.38 -3.37 -15.00
CA GLU A 64 -0.49 -3.38 -13.84
C GLU A 64 -0.42 -4.78 -13.23
N ALA A 65 -0.40 -5.81 -14.07
CA ALA A 65 -0.51 -7.20 -13.63
C ALA A 65 0.54 -7.59 -12.58
N VAL A 66 1.79 -7.12 -12.73
CA VAL A 66 2.86 -7.45 -11.77
C VAL A 66 2.59 -6.82 -10.42
N ALA A 67 2.24 -5.53 -10.39
CA ALA A 67 1.91 -4.82 -9.14
C ALA A 67 0.67 -5.42 -8.49
N ARG A 68 -0.34 -5.79 -9.29
CA ARG A 68 -1.54 -6.46 -8.80
C ARG A 68 -1.21 -7.80 -8.16
N ALA A 69 -0.34 -8.59 -8.78
CA ALA A 69 0.08 -9.89 -8.24
C ALA A 69 0.78 -9.71 -6.89
N ARG A 70 1.62 -8.69 -6.75
CA ARG A 70 2.28 -8.39 -5.47
C ARG A 70 1.27 -8.06 -4.37
N CYS A 71 0.23 -7.30 -4.68
CA CYS A 71 -0.81 -6.97 -3.71
C CYS A 71 -1.56 -8.22 -3.25
N VAL A 72 -1.87 -9.13 -4.16
CA VAL A 72 -2.54 -10.40 -3.85
C VAL A 72 -1.66 -11.27 -2.96
N VAL A 73 -0.38 -11.38 -3.29
CA VAL A 73 0.58 -12.18 -2.50
C VAL A 73 0.77 -11.59 -1.10
N ALA A 74 0.80 -10.25 -0.98
CA ALA A 74 0.94 -9.59 0.31
C ALA A 74 -0.30 -9.75 1.20
N GLU A 75 -1.43 -10.07 0.61
CA GLU A 75 -2.67 -10.31 1.34
C GLU A 75 -2.51 -11.46 2.33
#